data_d9f5277e4f129c27dd246fa73302738a
#
_entry.id   d9f5277e4f129c27dd246fa73302738a
#
_cell.length_a   1.000
_cell.length_b   1.000
_cell.length_c   1.000
_cell.angle_alpha   90.00
_cell.angle_beta   90.00
_cell.angle_gamma   90.00
#
_symmetry.space_group_name_H-M   'P 1'
#
loop_
_entity.id
_entity.type
_entity.pdbx_description
1 polymer ?
#
loop_
_entity_poly.entity_id
_entity_poly.type
_entity_poly.pdbx_seq_one_letter_code
_entity_poly.pdbx_strand_id
1 'polypeptide(L)'
;MTETKCQLITKANQIMTNMVYVEYRDEIKIIKSEHISFNSNEITQYKILGEHIKYRRKQNHSLGHAISGMVEWKKMLASDRKKTFYQYYYTILDNQLENENYDTIPSGNYLVVYHKGTYETSYQSYHLFLDYAKKNHLILDDIAYDESLIDELTEANPQNYITQISVKFKKELE
;
A
#
# COMPACT_ATOMS: atom_id res chain seq x y z
N MET A 1 14.86 -11.95 -5.31
CA MET A 1 15.07 -11.48 -6.70
C MET A 1 14.16 -10.27 -6.88
N THR A 2 14.72 -9.07 -6.83
CA THR A 2 13.96 -7.82 -7.01
C THR A 2 13.38 -7.80 -8.43
N GLU A 3 12.07 -7.83 -8.56
CA GLU A 3 11.43 -7.58 -9.84
C GLU A 3 11.89 -6.22 -10.35
N THR A 4 12.48 -6.19 -11.54
CA THR A 4 12.88 -4.93 -12.14
C THR A 4 11.63 -4.12 -12.51
N LYS A 5 11.73 -2.77 -12.52
CA LYS A 5 10.61 -1.89 -12.93
C LYS A 5 10.00 -2.31 -14.28
N CYS A 6 10.78 -2.86 -15.22
CA CYS A 6 10.29 -3.38 -16.49
C CYS A 6 9.34 -4.58 -16.32
N GLN A 7 9.62 -5.48 -15.37
CA GLN A 7 8.74 -6.62 -15.08
C GLN A 7 7.44 -6.15 -14.44
N LEU A 8 7.49 -5.14 -13.55
CA LEU A 8 6.31 -4.53 -12.96
C LEU A 8 5.44 -3.83 -14.02
N ILE A 9 6.02 -3.09 -14.96
CA ILE A 9 5.28 -2.46 -16.06
C ILE A 9 4.64 -3.51 -16.98
N THR A 10 5.34 -4.60 -17.28
CA THR A 10 4.78 -5.69 -18.10
C THR A 10 3.62 -6.37 -17.37
N LYS A 11 3.77 -6.63 -16.08
CA LYS A 11 2.71 -7.15 -15.21
C LYS A 11 1.52 -6.19 -15.14
N ALA A 12 1.77 -4.90 -14.97
CA ALA A 12 0.74 -3.87 -14.90
C ALA A 12 -0.12 -3.79 -16.17
N ASN A 13 0.45 -3.99 -17.36
CA ASN A 13 -0.30 -4.02 -18.61
C ASN A 13 -1.24 -5.24 -18.75
N GLN A 14 -1.03 -6.28 -17.94
CA GLN A 14 -1.87 -7.49 -17.90
C GLN A 14 -2.84 -7.50 -16.72
N ILE A 15 -2.72 -6.53 -15.82
CA ILE A 15 -3.54 -6.44 -14.61
C ILE A 15 -4.94 -5.94 -14.99
N MET A 16 -5.95 -6.71 -14.63
CA MET A 16 -7.33 -6.27 -14.72
C MET A 16 -7.66 -5.44 -13.46
N THR A 17 -7.93 -4.16 -13.66
CA THR A 17 -8.42 -3.28 -12.59
C THR A 17 -9.85 -3.68 -12.20
N ASN A 18 -10.26 -3.37 -10.97
CA ASN A 18 -11.58 -3.69 -10.42
C ASN A 18 -11.86 -5.20 -10.22
N MET A 19 -10.82 -6.02 -10.15
CA MET A 19 -10.93 -7.43 -9.76
C MET A 19 -10.19 -7.67 -8.46
N VAL A 20 -10.74 -8.61 -7.65
CA VAL A 20 -10.09 -9.06 -6.41
C VAL A 20 -9.31 -10.32 -6.69
N TYR A 21 -8.04 -10.30 -6.34
CA TYR A 21 -7.13 -11.45 -6.39
C TYR A 21 -6.89 -11.96 -4.97
N VAL A 22 -6.57 -13.24 -4.84
CA VAL A 22 -6.15 -13.86 -3.59
C VAL A 22 -4.69 -14.28 -3.73
N GLU A 23 -3.84 -13.77 -2.84
CA GLU A 23 -2.41 -14.06 -2.84
C GLU A 23 -1.95 -14.45 -1.45
N TYR A 24 -1.04 -15.43 -1.36
CA TYR A 24 -0.25 -15.64 -0.14
C TYR A 24 1.01 -14.80 -0.23
N ARG A 25 1.34 -14.10 0.87
CA ARG A 25 2.55 -13.28 0.99
C ARG A 25 3.37 -13.74 2.17
N ASP A 26 4.67 -13.83 1.99
CA ASP A 26 5.63 -13.98 3.07
C ASP A 26 5.74 -12.68 3.88
N GLU A 27 6.31 -12.79 5.08
CA GLU A 27 6.60 -11.61 5.89
C GLU A 27 7.56 -10.66 5.17
N ILE A 28 7.24 -9.37 5.19
CA ILE A 28 8.02 -8.31 4.55
C ILE A 28 8.51 -7.34 5.61
N LYS A 29 9.80 -7.10 5.68
CA LYS A 29 10.40 -6.08 6.54
C LYS A 29 10.20 -4.69 5.94
N ILE A 30 9.80 -3.74 6.77
CA ILE A 30 9.54 -2.36 6.35
C ILE A 30 10.10 -1.36 7.36
N ILE A 31 10.38 -0.15 6.88
CA ILE A 31 10.56 1.03 7.73
C ILE A 31 9.30 1.89 7.59
N LYS A 32 8.69 2.24 8.72
CA LYS A 32 7.56 3.17 8.78
C LYS A 32 7.99 4.58 9.08
N SER A 33 7.23 5.55 8.60
CA SER A 33 7.26 6.93 9.07
C SER A 33 6.70 7.06 10.51
N GLU A 34 6.74 8.26 11.06
CA GLU A 34 5.89 8.60 12.19
C GLU A 34 4.40 8.46 11.82
N HIS A 35 3.58 8.22 12.86
CA HIS A 35 2.13 8.11 12.71
C HIS A 35 1.50 9.45 12.28
N ILE A 36 0.65 9.40 11.29
CA ILE A 36 -0.13 10.52 10.80
C ILE A 36 -1.55 10.42 11.38
N SER A 37 -1.90 11.34 12.27
CA SER A 37 -3.25 11.37 12.83
C SER A 37 -4.30 11.60 11.73
N PHE A 38 -5.42 10.89 11.80
CA PHE A 38 -6.52 11.02 10.85
C PHE A 38 -7.02 12.47 10.67
N ASN A 39 -6.84 13.32 11.68
CA ASN A 39 -7.22 14.73 11.65
C ASN A 39 -6.09 15.66 11.17
N SER A 40 -4.92 15.12 10.80
CA SER A 40 -3.82 15.93 10.29
C SER A 40 -4.18 16.62 8.97
N ASN A 41 -3.69 17.85 8.82
CA ASN A 41 -3.78 18.57 7.55
C ASN A 41 -2.72 18.06 6.54
N GLU A 42 -2.84 18.46 5.29
CA GLU A 42 -1.95 18.03 4.21
C GLU A 42 -0.48 18.46 4.44
N ILE A 43 -0.26 19.65 5.02
CA ILE A 43 1.10 20.13 5.32
C ILE A 43 1.82 19.18 6.27
N THR A 44 1.12 18.69 7.31
CA THR A 44 1.68 17.72 8.25
C THR A 44 2.00 16.40 7.55
N GLN A 45 1.12 15.92 6.66
CA GLN A 45 1.36 14.70 5.89
C GLN A 45 2.60 14.83 5.00
N TYR A 46 2.73 15.92 4.25
CA TYR A 46 3.91 16.19 3.41
C TYR A 46 5.20 16.33 4.23
N LYS A 47 5.12 16.95 5.42
CA LYS A 47 6.28 17.05 6.32
C LYS A 47 6.77 15.66 6.74
N ILE A 48 5.87 14.79 7.21
CA ILE A 48 6.21 13.42 7.64
C ILE A 48 6.75 12.61 6.46
N LEU A 49 6.15 12.73 5.28
CA LEU A 49 6.67 12.12 4.05
C LEU A 49 8.10 12.59 3.75
N GLY A 50 8.34 13.90 3.82
CA GLY A 50 9.66 14.47 3.59
C GLY A 50 10.72 14.00 4.60
N GLU A 51 10.38 13.86 5.88
CA GLU A 51 11.27 13.29 6.89
C GLU A 51 11.56 11.81 6.65
N HIS A 52 10.55 11.02 6.24
CA HIS A 52 10.74 9.62 5.86
C HIS A 52 11.70 9.48 4.66
N ILE A 53 11.57 10.32 3.63
CA ILE A 53 12.49 10.35 2.49
C ILE A 53 13.91 10.69 2.91
N LYS A 54 14.09 11.72 3.77
CA LYS A 54 15.40 12.10 4.28
C LYS A 54 16.05 10.99 5.10
N TYR A 55 15.28 10.34 5.96
CA TYR A 55 15.75 9.19 6.74
C TYR A 55 16.29 8.09 5.84
N ARG A 56 15.52 7.66 4.85
CA ARG A 56 15.93 6.63 3.88
C ARG A 56 17.23 6.98 3.16
N ARG A 57 17.35 8.22 2.68
CA ARG A 57 18.57 8.71 1.99
C ARG A 57 19.79 8.66 2.90
N LYS A 58 19.64 9.03 4.18
CA LYS A 58 20.71 9.00 5.17
C LYS A 58 21.23 7.59 5.45
N GLN A 59 20.36 6.59 5.38
CA GLN A 59 20.70 5.19 5.62
C GLN A 59 21.17 4.45 4.36
N ASN A 60 21.38 5.15 3.25
CA ASN A 60 21.75 4.54 1.96
C ASN A 60 20.80 3.44 1.50
N HIS A 61 19.56 3.43 1.99
CA HIS A 61 18.54 2.53 1.48
C HIS A 61 18.32 2.79 -0.01
N SER A 62 18.41 1.75 -0.81
CA SER A 62 18.31 1.88 -2.25
C SER A 62 17.01 2.62 -2.62
N LEU A 63 17.12 3.62 -3.47
CA LEU A 63 15.99 4.39 -4.00
C LEU A 63 15.08 3.53 -4.92
N GLY A 64 15.32 2.22 -4.96
CA GLY A 64 14.64 1.29 -5.87
C GLY A 64 13.19 0.96 -5.48
N HIS A 65 12.81 1.15 -4.22
CA HIS A 65 11.44 0.92 -3.77
C HIS A 65 10.67 2.23 -3.69
N ALA A 66 9.47 2.24 -4.28
CA ALA A 66 8.51 3.33 -4.11
C ALA A 66 8.16 3.50 -2.63
N ILE A 67 7.76 4.71 -2.24
CA ILE A 67 7.16 4.94 -0.93
C ILE A 67 5.72 4.48 -1.01
N SER A 68 5.35 3.64 -0.08
CA SER A 68 4.03 3.02 0.03
C SER A 68 3.28 3.59 1.23
N GLY A 69 1.99 3.32 1.33
CA GLY A 69 1.15 3.82 2.41
C GLY A 69 0.40 2.72 3.16
N MET A 70 0.17 2.94 4.44
CA MET A 70 -0.72 2.12 5.27
C MET A 70 -1.99 2.90 5.57
N VAL A 71 -3.14 2.26 5.41
CA VAL A 71 -4.47 2.88 5.51
C VAL A 71 -5.34 2.14 6.52
N GLU A 72 -5.88 2.83 7.52
CA GLU A 72 -7.01 2.33 8.33
C GLU A 72 -8.30 2.40 7.48
N TRP A 73 -8.39 1.50 6.51
CA TRP A 73 -9.33 1.61 5.41
C TRP A 73 -10.80 1.56 5.82
N LYS A 74 -11.18 0.75 6.82
CA LYS A 74 -12.56 0.71 7.34
C LYS A 74 -12.97 2.05 7.97
N LYS A 75 -12.06 2.65 8.74
CA LYS A 75 -12.27 3.97 9.34
C LYS A 75 -12.35 5.07 8.28
N MET A 76 -11.52 4.96 7.25
CA MET A 76 -11.56 5.89 6.12
C MET A 76 -12.91 5.79 5.38
N LEU A 77 -13.39 4.59 5.05
CA LEU A 77 -14.68 4.39 4.40
C LEU A 77 -15.88 4.83 5.26
N ALA A 78 -15.79 4.68 6.58
CA ALA A 78 -16.82 5.14 7.52
C ALA A 78 -16.85 6.67 7.69
N SER A 79 -15.86 7.39 7.17
CA SER A 79 -15.77 8.84 7.23
C SER A 79 -16.34 9.50 5.98
N ASP A 80 -16.63 10.81 6.05
CA ASP A 80 -17.04 11.60 4.90
C ASP A 80 -15.91 11.95 3.93
N ARG A 81 -14.71 11.43 4.17
CA ARG A 81 -13.53 11.67 3.32
C ARG A 81 -13.67 10.95 1.99
N LYS A 82 -13.62 11.71 0.92
CA LYS A 82 -13.63 11.21 -0.47
C LYS A 82 -12.24 11.21 -1.07
N LYS A 83 -11.22 10.85 -0.26
CA LYS A 83 -9.85 10.65 -0.69
C LYS A 83 -9.12 9.72 0.27
N THR A 84 -8.13 9.02 -0.28
CA THR A 84 -7.27 8.13 0.51
C THR A 84 -6.46 8.92 1.53
N PHE A 85 -6.30 8.36 2.70
CA PHE A 85 -5.54 8.95 3.79
C PHE A 85 -4.61 7.91 4.40
N TYR A 86 -3.31 8.18 4.36
CA TYR A 86 -2.28 7.31 4.90
C TYR A 86 -1.98 7.64 6.36
N GLN A 87 -2.06 6.63 7.24
CA GLN A 87 -1.62 6.74 8.64
C GLN A 87 -0.11 6.59 8.80
N TYR A 88 0.52 5.89 7.86
CA TYR A 88 1.97 5.76 7.77
C TYR A 88 2.39 5.72 6.31
N TYR A 89 3.54 6.31 6.03
CA TYR A 89 4.32 5.95 4.86
C TYR A 89 5.28 4.83 5.22
N TYR A 90 5.56 3.95 4.30
CA TYR A 90 6.54 2.90 4.53
C TYR A 90 7.38 2.60 3.31
N THR A 91 8.51 1.96 3.55
CA THR A 91 9.42 1.46 2.53
C THR A 91 9.78 0.03 2.85
N ILE A 92 9.74 -0.83 1.84
CA ILE A 92 10.19 -2.21 1.92
C ILE A 92 11.71 -2.22 2.06
N LEU A 93 12.22 -3.04 2.98
CA LEU A 93 13.65 -3.26 3.17
C LEU A 93 14.13 -4.46 2.37
N ASP A 94 15.27 -4.30 1.71
CA ASP A 94 16.01 -5.45 1.19
C ASP A 94 16.59 -6.26 2.37
N ASN A 95 16.55 -7.60 2.26
CA ASN A 95 16.92 -8.55 3.33
C ASN A 95 18.36 -8.45 3.85
N GLN A 96 19.17 -7.48 3.40
CA GLN A 96 20.61 -7.38 3.72
C GLN A 96 20.95 -6.48 4.91
N LEU A 97 19.94 -5.87 5.57
CA LEU A 97 20.20 -4.91 6.65
C LEU A 97 19.94 -5.57 8.02
N GLU A 98 21.03 -6.04 8.66
CA GLU A 98 20.96 -6.80 9.91
C GLU A 98 20.77 -5.97 11.18
N ASN A 99 20.91 -4.64 11.16
CA ASN A 99 21.06 -3.82 12.36
C ASN A 99 20.04 -2.66 12.52
N GLU A 100 18.91 -2.70 11.83
CA GLU A 100 17.91 -1.63 11.94
C GLU A 100 16.65 -2.07 12.67
N ASN A 101 16.06 -1.14 13.43
CA ASN A 101 14.69 -1.30 13.91
C ASN A 101 13.74 -1.27 12.70
N TYR A 102 13.07 -2.38 12.45
CA TYR A 102 12.09 -2.50 11.39
C TYR A 102 10.75 -2.98 11.95
N ASP A 103 9.71 -2.64 11.24
CA ASP A 103 8.39 -3.25 11.38
C ASP A 103 8.20 -4.34 10.33
N THR A 104 7.11 -5.09 10.41
CA THR A 104 6.79 -6.10 9.40
C THR A 104 5.37 -5.98 8.88
N ILE A 105 5.22 -6.29 7.59
CA ILE A 105 3.93 -6.68 7.02
C ILE A 105 3.84 -8.19 7.25
N PRO A 106 2.85 -8.69 8.01
CA PRO A 106 2.83 -10.09 8.43
C PRO A 106 2.56 -11.03 7.25
N SER A 107 3.15 -12.22 7.27
CA SER A 107 2.82 -13.28 6.32
C SER A 107 1.34 -13.69 6.40
N GLY A 108 0.79 -14.21 5.31
CA GLY A 108 -0.57 -14.73 5.28
C GLY A 108 -1.29 -14.54 3.94
N ASN A 109 -2.60 -14.79 3.95
CA ASN A 109 -3.43 -14.61 2.78
C ASN A 109 -3.92 -13.16 2.69
N TYR A 110 -3.83 -12.59 1.49
CA TYR A 110 -4.24 -11.23 1.19
C TYR A 110 -5.26 -11.20 0.06
N LEU A 111 -6.26 -10.34 0.19
CA LEU A 111 -7.02 -9.86 -0.95
C LEU A 111 -6.23 -8.71 -1.57
N VAL A 112 -6.12 -8.72 -2.89
CA VAL A 112 -5.37 -7.73 -3.66
C VAL A 112 -6.27 -7.15 -4.73
N VAL A 113 -6.24 -5.82 -4.87
CA VAL A 113 -6.93 -5.06 -5.91
C VAL A 113 -5.94 -4.08 -6.52
N TYR A 114 -6.05 -3.86 -7.82
CA TYR A 114 -5.27 -2.84 -8.51
C TYR A 114 -6.16 -1.66 -8.85
N HIS A 115 -5.81 -0.51 -8.31
CA HIS A 115 -6.46 0.77 -8.61
C HIS A 115 -5.71 1.47 -9.76
N LYS A 116 -6.44 1.91 -10.78
CA LYS A 116 -5.90 2.78 -11.81
C LYS A 116 -6.43 4.19 -11.62
N GLY A 117 -5.54 5.17 -11.47
CA GLY A 117 -5.86 6.57 -11.22
C GLY A 117 -4.93 7.20 -10.20
N THR A 118 -5.30 8.38 -9.69
CA THR A 118 -4.51 9.09 -8.69
C THR A 118 -4.56 8.40 -7.32
N TYR A 119 -3.57 8.66 -6.48
CA TYR A 119 -3.52 8.11 -5.13
C TYR A 119 -4.74 8.51 -4.29
N GLU A 120 -5.24 9.73 -4.48
CA GLU A 120 -6.41 10.21 -3.73
C GLU A 120 -7.68 9.43 -4.06
N THR A 121 -7.78 8.87 -5.26
CA THR A 121 -8.97 8.12 -5.70
C THR A 121 -8.90 6.64 -5.36
N SER A 122 -7.79 6.13 -4.83
CA SER A 122 -7.64 4.70 -4.51
C SER A 122 -8.66 4.19 -3.48
N TYR A 123 -9.21 5.10 -2.63
CA TYR A 123 -10.28 4.76 -1.68
C TYR A 123 -11.50 4.10 -2.33
N GLN A 124 -11.77 4.37 -3.61
CA GLN A 124 -12.89 3.79 -4.34
C GLN A 124 -12.77 2.27 -4.52
N SER A 125 -11.55 1.77 -4.58
CA SER A 125 -11.28 0.34 -4.79
C SER A 125 -11.47 -0.50 -3.52
N TYR A 126 -11.51 0.10 -2.34
CA TYR A 126 -11.69 -0.64 -1.09
C TYR A 126 -13.07 -1.29 -0.95
N HIS A 127 -14.10 -0.77 -1.62
CA HIS A 127 -15.44 -1.38 -1.61
C HIS A 127 -15.44 -2.78 -2.19
N LEU A 128 -14.53 -3.09 -3.14
CA LEU A 128 -14.40 -4.41 -3.73
C LEU A 128 -14.03 -5.48 -2.69
N PHE A 129 -13.25 -5.10 -1.67
CA PHE A 129 -12.90 -6.01 -0.58
C PHE A 129 -14.12 -6.38 0.27
N LEU A 130 -15.00 -5.42 0.56
CA LEU A 130 -16.22 -5.67 1.36
C LEU A 130 -17.13 -6.66 0.66
N ASP A 131 -17.38 -6.45 -0.64
CA ASP A 131 -18.25 -7.31 -1.43
C ASP A 131 -17.66 -8.72 -1.55
N TYR A 132 -16.36 -8.83 -1.82
CA TYR A 132 -15.69 -10.12 -1.93
C TYR A 132 -15.66 -10.86 -0.59
N ALA A 133 -15.32 -10.18 0.50
CA ALA A 133 -15.26 -10.77 1.82
C ALA A 133 -16.62 -11.28 2.29
N LYS A 134 -17.68 -10.49 2.09
CA LYS A 134 -19.05 -10.89 2.42
C LYS A 134 -19.47 -12.15 1.65
N LYS A 135 -19.17 -12.20 0.34
CA LYS A 135 -19.50 -13.36 -0.49
C LYS A 135 -18.76 -14.63 -0.11
N ASN A 136 -17.55 -14.51 0.42
CA ASN A 136 -16.66 -15.65 0.69
C ASN A 136 -16.45 -15.92 2.20
N HIS A 137 -17.23 -15.29 3.08
CA HIS A 137 -17.16 -15.44 4.54
C HIS A 137 -15.74 -15.22 5.07
N LEU A 138 -15.16 -14.03 4.74
CA LEU A 138 -13.81 -13.65 5.14
C LEU A 138 -13.83 -12.52 6.16
N ILE A 139 -12.94 -12.61 7.15
CA ILE A 139 -12.68 -11.54 8.11
C ILE A 139 -11.43 -10.79 7.63
N LEU A 140 -11.60 -9.50 7.33
CA LEU A 140 -10.53 -8.64 6.85
C LEU A 140 -9.88 -7.88 8.01
N ASP A 141 -8.56 -7.75 7.97
CA ASP A 141 -7.81 -6.87 8.88
C ASP A 141 -8.19 -5.40 8.64
N ASP A 142 -7.87 -4.54 9.61
CA ASP A 142 -8.24 -3.12 9.57
C ASP A 142 -7.23 -2.27 8.80
N ILE A 143 -6.05 -2.79 8.55
CA ILE A 143 -4.97 -2.12 7.83
C ILE A 143 -4.90 -2.64 6.40
N ALA A 144 -4.91 -1.71 5.45
CA ALA A 144 -4.56 -1.94 4.06
C ALA A 144 -3.15 -1.41 3.78
N TYR A 145 -2.52 -2.01 2.78
CA TYR A 145 -1.20 -1.63 2.28
C TYR A 145 -1.34 -1.20 0.82
N ASP A 146 -1.02 0.07 0.55
CA ASP A 146 -1.06 0.67 -0.78
C ASP A 146 0.37 0.76 -1.32
N GLU A 147 0.67 0.04 -2.39
CA GLU A 147 1.98 0.00 -3.04
C GLU A 147 1.89 0.60 -4.44
N SER A 148 2.66 1.67 -4.70
CA SER A 148 2.71 2.29 -6.02
C SER A 148 3.53 1.44 -6.98
N LEU A 149 2.88 0.88 -8.01
CA LEU A 149 3.55 0.11 -9.06
C LEU A 149 3.93 1.00 -10.26
N ILE A 150 3.04 1.89 -10.66
CA ILE A 150 3.26 2.93 -11.66
C ILE A 150 2.94 4.27 -11.01
N ASP A 151 3.91 5.15 -10.97
CA ASP A 151 3.90 6.41 -10.24
C ASP A 151 4.41 7.57 -11.12
N GLU A 152 4.52 8.75 -10.55
CA GLU A 152 5.02 9.97 -11.19
C GLU A 152 6.45 9.86 -11.71
N LEU A 153 7.24 8.88 -11.29
CA LEU A 153 8.59 8.64 -11.78
C LEU A 153 8.61 7.86 -13.10
N THR A 154 7.50 7.18 -13.41
CA THR A 154 7.39 6.25 -14.55
C THR A 154 6.32 6.64 -15.56
N GLU A 155 5.32 7.42 -15.16
CA GLU A 155 4.17 7.81 -15.98
C GLU A 155 3.80 9.27 -15.72
N ALA A 156 3.74 10.06 -16.80
CA ALA A 156 3.43 11.49 -16.70
C ALA A 156 1.94 11.78 -16.46
N ASN A 157 1.04 10.89 -16.90
CA ASN A 157 -0.38 11.08 -16.71
C ASN A 157 -0.86 10.37 -15.44
N PRO A 158 -1.30 11.11 -14.38
CA PRO A 158 -1.74 10.51 -13.13
C PRO A 158 -2.94 9.55 -13.26
N GLN A 159 -3.73 9.66 -14.33
CA GLN A 159 -4.83 8.73 -14.59
C GLN A 159 -4.35 7.32 -15.00
N ASN A 160 -3.07 7.18 -15.29
CA ASN A 160 -2.45 5.90 -15.61
C ASN A 160 -1.62 5.32 -14.46
N TYR A 161 -1.56 5.98 -13.31
CA TYR A 161 -0.91 5.41 -12.13
C TYR A 161 -1.62 4.12 -11.73
N ILE A 162 -0.84 3.18 -11.20
CA ILE A 162 -1.37 1.90 -10.70
C ILE A 162 -0.90 1.72 -9.28
N THR A 163 -1.85 1.62 -8.38
CA THR A 163 -1.64 1.29 -6.97
C THR A 163 -2.14 -0.12 -6.71
N GLN A 164 -1.28 -0.97 -6.19
CA GLN A 164 -1.67 -2.27 -5.64
C GLN A 164 -2.13 -2.06 -4.21
N ILE A 165 -3.37 -2.42 -3.94
CA ILE A 165 -3.97 -2.34 -2.61
C ILE A 165 -4.12 -3.74 -2.08
N SER A 166 -3.67 -4.00 -0.85
CA SER A 166 -3.78 -5.32 -0.25
C SER A 166 -4.27 -5.27 1.18
N VAL A 167 -5.14 -6.23 1.53
CA VAL A 167 -5.70 -6.39 2.88
C VAL A 167 -5.57 -7.85 3.30
N LYS A 168 -4.95 -8.08 4.45
CA LYS A 168 -4.85 -9.43 5.01
C LYS A 168 -6.22 -9.93 5.44
N PHE A 169 -6.46 -11.22 5.26
CA PHE A 169 -7.70 -11.86 5.69
C PHE A 169 -7.47 -13.21 6.34
N LYS A 170 -8.47 -13.65 7.08
CA LYS A 170 -8.64 -15.01 7.56
C LYS A 170 -10.05 -15.50 7.25
N LYS A 171 -10.24 -16.82 7.14
CA LYS A 171 -11.58 -17.38 7.02
C LYS A 171 -12.33 -17.23 8.34
N GLU A 172 -13.61 -16.95 8.26
CA GLU A 172 -14.51 -17.05 9.40
C GLU A 172 -14.53 -18.53 9.86
N LEU A 173 -14.32 -18.75 11.15
CA LEU A 173 -14.46 -20.11 11.71
C LEU A 173 -15.95 -20.44 11.75
N GLU A 174 -16.33 -21.57 11.17
CA GLU A 174 -17.68 -22.13 11.28
C GLU A 174 -18.03 -22.49 12.72
#